data_0017aaf4bda5dfe2f260b265694000b8
#
_entry.id   0017aaf4bda5dfe2f260b265694000b8
#
_cell.length_a   1.000
_cell.length_b   1.000
_cell.length_c   1.000
_cell.angle_alpha   90.00
_cell.angle_beta   90.00
_cell.angle_gamma   90.00
#
_symmetry.space_group_name_H-M   'P 1'
#
loop_
_entity.id
_entity.type
_entity.pdbx_description
1 polymer ?
#
loop_
_entity_poly.entity_id
_entity_poly.type
_entity_poly.pdbx_seq_one_letter_code
_entity_poly.pdbx_strand_id
1 'polypeptide(L)'
;MSARESLHRERFKTPIAECDVEDKRKLESYRALWLKWMRWYDHSPSEPNTIESQLHSLMFNDLVYRSVVGARSKVAATTEISARASVLVYLLDTGYVATQVMALLRLLDKTRGAVSVMRLLLDVESKRTTITREVYVSGFGLPYEPESWKSTKAADTPMVAIWGLEALELRYWSNSDHLHKTFDRLSNTKPEERSRTDLIQRRVFQKMHAWLQSPAIAKLEALRNEFLAHAGDVVERKAARFENVLLQEIDGVQKAIVRTERALTDCVLTRRIAREVVPMPPLGLFAGLVQPYTTSKNEEAMYRSWDGLAAERNGWTRGVLGSLCDAMLHRDLVATEGSCANDK
;
A
#
# COMPACT_ATOMS: atom_id res chain seq x y z
N MET A 1 -27.79 1.32 -0.93
CA MET A 1 -26.55 2.03 -1.37
C MET A 1 -25.83 2.44 -0.10
N SER A 2 -24.61 1.94 0.14
CA SER A 2 -23.86 2.27 1.37
C SER A 2 -23.38 3.73 1.32
N ALA A 3 -23.20 4.36 2.48
CA ALA A 3 -22.65 5.73 2.57
C ALA A 3 -21.33 5.91 1.81
N ARG A 4 -20.61 4.83 1.55
CA ARG A 4 -19.36 4.79 0.80
C ARG A 4 -19.52 4.70 -0.71
N GLU A 5 -20.50 3.98 -1.21
CA GLU A 5 -20.83 4.07 -2.64
C GLU A 5 -21.18 5.51 -2.99
N SER A 6 -21.79 6.24 -2.05
CA SER A 6 -22.00 7.68 -2.14
C SER A 6 -20.66 8.44 -2.21
N LEU A 7 -19.71 8.18 -1.30
CA LEU A 7 -18.41 8.86 -1.23
C LEU A 7 -17.54 8.61 -2.47
N HIS A 8 -17.57 7.38 -2.99
CA HIS A 8 -16.85 7.04 -4.22
C HIS A 8 -17.50 7.65 -5.46
N ARG A 9 -18.83 7.75 -5.49
CA ARG A 9 -19.55 8.43 -6.56
C ARG A 9 -19.34 9.95 -6.51
N GLU A 10 -19.20 10.52 -5.32
CA GLU A 10 -18.82 11.94 -5.17
C GLU A 10 -17.50 12.29 -5.83
N ARG A 11 -16.58 11.34 -5.97
CA ARG A 11 -15.34 11.55 -6.70
C ARG A 11 -15.54 11.70 -8.22
N PHE A 12 -16.63 11.14 -8.75
CA PHE A 12 -17.02 11.26 -10.15
C PHE A 12 -18.15 12.32 -10.34
N LYS A 13 -18.04 13.48 -9.67
CA LYS A 13 -19.03 14.57 -9.76
C LYS A 13 -19.18 15.10 -11.18
N THR A 14 -18.08 15.14 -11.93
CA THR A 14 -18.10 15.57 -13.33
C THR A 14 -18.70 14.47 -14.20
N PRO A 15 -19.78 14.74 -14.94
CA PRO A 15 -20.35 13.81 -15.90
C PRO A 15 -19.31 13.35 -16.93
N ILE A 16 -19.44 12.13 -17.43
CA ILE A 16 -18.51 11.58 -18.43
C ILE A 16 -18.40 12.48 -19.67
N ALA A 17 -19.53 13.04 -20.10
CA ALA A 17 -19.60 13.93 -21.27
C ALA A 17 -18.71 15.19 -21.10
N GLU A 18 -18.62 15.71 -19.88
CA GLU A 18 -17.89 16.94 -19.54
C GLU A 18 -16.41 16.73 -19.23
N CYS A 19 -15.96 15.47 -19.01
CA CYS A 19 -14.55 15.18 -18.77
C CYS A 19 -13.73 15.43 -20.04
N ASP A 20 -12.52 15.99 -19.89
CA ASP A 20 -11.57 16.21 -20.97
C ASP A 20 -10.86 14.90 -21.34
N VAL A 21 -11.62 13.95 -21.88
CA VAL A 21 -11.19 12.63 -22.34
C VAL A 21 -11.83 12.38 -23.70
N GLU A 22 -11.06 12.01 -24.71
CA GLU A 22 -11.56 11.75 -26.08
C GLU A 22 -12.37 10.45 -26.13
N ASP A 23 -11.83 9.37 -25.56
CA ASP A 23 -12.49 8.06 -25.52
C ASP A 23 -13.43 7.95 -24.29
N LYS A 24 -14.65 8.43 -24.45
CA LYS A 24 -15.68 8.38 -23.39
C LYS A 24 -16.06 6.95 -22.97
N ARG A 25 -16.02 5.97 -23.89
CA ARG A 25 -16.30 4.56 -23.57
C ARG A 25 -15.23 3.96 -22.70
N LYS A 26 -13.97 4.30 -22.99
CA LYS A 26 -12.85 3.88 -22.15
C LYS A 26 -12.94 4.51 -20.76
N LEU A 27 -13.31 5.79 -20.66
CA LEU A 27 -13.53 6.46 -19.38
C LEU A 27 -14.65 5.79 -18.56
N GLU A 28 -15.76 5.44 -19.18
CA GLU A 28 -16.86 4.73 -18.53
C GLU A 28 -16.39 3.36 -17.98
N SER A 29 -15.68 2.60 -18.81
CA SER A 29 -15.08 1.32 -18.43
C SER A 29 -14.10 1.48 -17.26
N TYR A 30 -13.24 2.50 -17.29
CA TYR A 30 -12.31 2.79 -16.21
C TYR A 30 -13.02 3.15 -14.90
N ARG A 31 -14.03 4.02 -14.94
CA ARG A 31 -14.79 4.40 -13.73
C ARG A 31 -15.47 3.18 -13.09
N ALA A 32 -16.05 2.29 -13.90
CA ALA A 32 -16.64 1.05 -13.42
C ALA A 32 -15.59 0.12 -12.75
N LEU A 33 -14.42 -0.03 -13.37
CA LEU A 33 -13.29 -0.80 -12.82
C LEU A 33 -12.76 -0.15 -11.53
N TRP A 34 -12.58 1.16 -11.52
CA TRP A 34 -12.09 1.89 -10.36
C TRP A 34 -13.01 1.70 -9.13
N LEU A 35 -14.35 1.80 -9.33
CA LEU A 35 -15.32 1.53 -8.28
C LEU A 35 -15.26 0.09 -7.77
N LYS A 36 -15.04 -0.88 -8.67
CA LYS A 36 -14.83 -2.29 -8.30
C LYS A 36 -13.58 -2.45 -7.43
N TRP A 37 -12.44 -1.85 -7.83
CA TRP A 37 -11.18 -1.92 -7.08
C TRP A 37 -11.27 -1.24 -5.72
N MET A 38 -11.97 -0.10 -5.62
CA MET A 38 -12.17 0.58 -4.35
C MET A 38 -13.09 -0.20 -3.39
N ARG A 39 -14.05 -0.96 -3.89
CA ARG A 39 -14.83 -1.89 -3.04
C ARG A 39 -13.96 -2.98 -2.42
N TRP A 40 -12.94 -3.46 -3.13
CA TRP A 40 -12.00 -4.43 -2.54
C TRP A 40 -11.04 -3.78 -1.55
N TYR A 41 -10.74 -2.53 -1.79
CA TYR A 41 -9.68 -1.83 -1.05
C TYR A 41 -10.18 -1.15 0.22
N ASP A 42 -11.17 -0.28 0.11
CA ASP A 42 -11.50 0.66 1.18
C ASP A 42 -12.12 0.02 2.42
N HIS A 43 -11.61 0.38 3.58
CA HIS A 43 -12.16 -0.05 4.87
C HIS A 43 -13.64 0.29 5.03
N SER A 44 -14.47 -0.64 5.46
CA SER A 44 -15.87 -0.47 5.83
C SER A 44 -16.16 -1.16 7.16
N PRO A 45 -16.85 -0.51 8.09
CA PRO A 45 -17.31 -1.18 9.31
C PRO A 45 -18.17 -2.42 9.03
N SER A 46 -18.92 -2.42 7.92
CA SER A 46 -19.73 -3.55 7.47
C SER A 46 -18.96 -4.62 6.68
N GLU A 47 -17.72 -4.31 6.24
CA GLU A 47 -16.91 -5.15 5.37
C GLU A 47 -15.50 -5.30 5.93
N PRO A 48 -15.28 -6.13 6.96
CA PRO A 48 -13.99 -6.23 7.64
C PRO A 48 -12.89 -6.88 6.79
N ASN A 49 -13.24 -7.45 5.64
CA ASN A 49 -12.33 -8.19 4.77
C ASN A 49 -11.74 -7.36 3.63
N THR A 50 -11.89 -6.03 3.64
CA THR A 50 -11.24 -5.17 2.64
C THR A 50 -9.72 -5.17 2.82
N ILE A 51 -8.98 -4.85 1.76
CA ILE A 51 -7.51 -4.82 1.79
C ILE A 51 -7.01 -3.87 2.88
N GLU A 52 -7.58 -2.67 2.99
CA GLU A 52 -7.21 -1.69 4.00
C GLU A 52 -7.47 -2.20 5.43
N SER A 53 -8.62 -2.85 5.67
CA SER A 53 -8.93 -3.44 6.97
C SER A 53 -7.98 -4.56 7.35
N GLN A 54 -7.62 -5.41 6.37
CA GLN A 54 -6.65 -6.48 6.58
C GLN A 54 -5.26 -5.94 6.91
N LEU A 55 -4.81 -4.89 6.20
CA LEU A 55 -3.52 -4.23 6.46
C LEU A 55 -3.50 -3.57 7.84
N HIS A 56 -4.54 -2.83 8.20
CA HIS A 56 -4.63 -2.19 9.51
C HIS A 56 -4.60 -3.24 10.64
N SER A 57 -5.34 -4.34 10.50
CA SER A 57 -5.35 -5.42 11.49
C SER A 57 -3.98 -6.11 11.59
N LEU A 58 -3.32 -6.34 10.45
CA LEU A 58 -1.98 -6.92 10.38
C LEU A 58 -0.97 -6.05 11.14
N MET A 59 -0.94 -4.74 10.84
CA MET A 59 -0.02 -3.79 11.46
C MET A 59 -0.32 -3.56 12.93
N PHE A 60 -1.60 -3.43 13.29
CA PHE A 60 -2.03 -3.28 14.68
C PHE A 60 -1.56 -4.45 15.54
N ASN A 61 -1.84 -5.68 15.11
CA ASN A 61 -1.43 -6.89 15.84
C ASN A 61 0.09 -7.01 15.97
N ASP A 62 0.84 -6.64 14.92
CA ASP A 62 2.30 -6.62 14.94
C ASP A 62 2.84 -5.63 15.96
N LEU A 63 2.31 -4.41 15.98
CA LEU A 63 2.78 -3.37 16.90
C LEU A 63 2.41 -3.69 18.37
N VAL A 64 1.21 -4.20 18.62
CA VAL A 64 0.81 -4.65 19.96
C VAL A 64 1.79 -5.70 20.47
N TYR A 65 2.02 -6.76 19.69
CA TYR A 65 2.93 -7.83 20.09
C TYR A 65 4.35 -7.31 20.38
N ARG A 66 4.94 -6.55 19.46
CA ARG A 66 6.30 -6.04 19.62
C ARG A 66 6.44 -5.06 20.78
N SER A 67 5.43 -4.23 21.03
CA SER A 67 5.41 -3.31 22.15
C SER A 67 5.39 -4.05 23.49
N VAL A 68 4.59 -5.13 23.59
CA VAL A 68 4.52 -5.98 24.77
C VAL A 68 5.83 -6.73 24.99
N VAL A 69 6.38 -7.37 23.95
CA VAL A 69 7.65 -8.10 24.01
C VAL A 69 8.81 -7.16 24.35
N GLY A 70 8.85 -5.98 23.73
CA GLY A 70 9.88 -4.97 24.02
C GLY A 70 9.81 -4.40 25.44
N ALA A 71 8.62 -4.26 26.01
CA ALA A 71 8.45 -3.86 27.42
C ALA A 71 8.93 -4.98 28.36
N ARG A 72 8.57 -6.23 28.04
CA ARG A 72 8.96 -7.40 28.85
C ARG A 72 10.46 -7.62 28.89
N SER A 73 11.17 -7.43 27.79
CA SER A 73 12.63 -7.60 27.73
C SER A 73 13.40 -6.64 28.66
N LYS A 74 12.75 -5.53 29.05
CA LYS A 74 13.30 -4.54 30.00
C LYS A 74 12.99 -4.86 31.46
N VAL A 75 12.07 -5.79 31.75
CA VAL A 75 11.82 -6.28 33.10
C VAL A 75 12.88 -7.32 33.39
N ALA A 76 13.82 -6.97 34.24
CA ALA A 76 14.95 -7.85 34.60
C ALA A 76 14.45 -9.24 35.00
N ALA A 77 15.22 -10.27 34.64
CA ALA A 77 14.96 -11.69 34.89
C ALA A 77 14.91 -12.09 36.39
N THR A 78 14.67 -11.16 37.28
CA THR A 78 14.89 -11.29 38.73
C THR A 78 13.66 -11.72 39.54
N THR A 79 12.53 -12.03 38.91
CA THR A 79 11.33 -12.39 39.65
C THR A 79 10.82 -13.78 39.29
N GLU A 80 10.30 -14.51 40.31
CA GLU A 80 9.65 -15.84 40.20
C GLU A 80 8.52 -15.96 39.13
N ILE A 81 8.22 -14.88 38.44
CA ILE A 81 7.33 -14.80 37.29
C ILE A 81 7.86 -15.67 36.08
N SER A 82 9.15 -16.08 36.12
CA SER A 82 9.82 -16.69 34.99
C SER A 82 9.22 -18.01 34.47
N ALA A 83 8.76 -18.90 35.34
CA ALA A 83 8.29 -20.22 34.87
C ALA A 83 6.83 -20.22 34.38
N ARG A 84 5.92 -19.48 35.01
CA ARG A 84 4.52 -19.33 34.54
C ARG A 84 4.45 -18.40 33.32
N ALA A 85 5.34 -17.43 33.27
CA ALA A 85 5.48 -16.55 32.11
C ALA A 85 5.97 -17.30 30.86
N SER A 86 6.77 -18.38 31.00
CA SER A 86 7.35 -19.09 29.86
C SER A 86 6.28 -19.74 28.96
N VAL A 87 5.25 -20.37 29.54
CA VAL A 87 4.15 -21.00 28.76
C VAL A 87 3.31 -19.93 28.05
N LEU A 88 2.96 -18.86 28.76
CA LEU A 88 2.15 -17.78 28.18
C LEU A 88 2.94 -17.05 27.07
N VAL A 89 4.22 -16.85 27.27
CA VAL A 89 5.11 -16.29 26.24
C VAL A 89 5.17 -17.17 25.00
N TYR A 90 5.38 -18.46 25.20
CA TYR A 90 5.37 -19.40 24.08
C TYR A 90 4.05 -19.35 23.31
N LEU A 91 2.90 -19.28 24.02
CA LEU A 91 1.59 -19.14 23.38
C LEU A 91 1.43 -17.81 22.65
N LEU A 92 1.94 -16.71 23.21
CA LEU A 92 1.90 -15.41 22.55
C LEU A 92 2.80 -15.40 21.32
N ASP A 93 4.02 -15.94 21.39
CA ASP A 93 4.97 -15.95 20.30
C ASP A 93 4.44 -16.84 19.15
N THR A 94 3.99 -18.05 19.44
CA THR A 94 3.43 -18.96 18.45
C THR A 94 2.12 -18.44 17.85
N GLY A 95 1.24 -17.90 18.69
CA GLY A 95 -0.02 -17.27 18.25
C GLY A 95 0.22 -16.04 17.37
N TYR A 96 1.21 -15.21 17.70
CA TYR A 96 1.60 -14.08 16.89
C TYR A 96 2.11 -14.54 15.51
N VAL A 97 3.07 -15.47 15.46
CA VAL A 97 3.62 -15.97 14.19
C VAL A 97 2.50 -16.57 13.33
N ALA A 98 1.65 -17.41 13.91
CA ALA A 98 0.52 -18.01 13.20
C ALA A 98 -0.41 -16.94 12.62
N THR A 99 -0.79 -15.95 13.43
CA THR A 99 -1.68 -14.86 13.00
C THR A 99 -1.05 -14.03 11.89
N GLN A 100 0.24 -13.66 12.01
CA GLN A 100 0.94 -12.89 11.01
C GLN A 100 1.06 -13.66 9.69
N VAL A 101 1.48 -14.93 9.74
CA VAL A 101 1.61 -15.78 8.56
C VAL A 101 0.29 -15.89 7.81
N MET A 102 -0.80 -16.19 8.51
CA MET A 102 -2.12 -16.30 7.88
C MET A 102 -2.60 -14.97 7.27
N ALA A 103 -2.39 -13.85 7.97
CA ALA A 103 -2.77 -12.52 7.48
C ALA A 103 -1.96 -12.10 6.25
N LEU A 104 -0.64 -12.34 6.26
CA LEU A 104 0.24 -12.04 5.13
C LEU A 104 -0.13 -12.87 3.88
N LEU A 105 -0.31 -14.18 4.04
CA LEU A 105 -0.65 -15.07 2.92
C LEU A 105 -2.06 -14.78 2.38
N ARG A 106 -2.98 -14.33 3.21
CA ARG A 106 -4.30 -13.87 2.76
C ARG A 106 -4.20 -12.62 1.88
N LEU A 107 -3.33 -11.67 2.19
CA LEU A 107 -3.06 -10.49 1.36
C LEU A 107 -2.32 -10.83 0.05
N LEU A 108 -1.63 -11.97 0.00
CA LEU A 108 -0.93 -12.50 -1.17
C LEU A 108 -1.76 -13.50 -1.98
N ASP A 109 -3.00 -13.81 -1.57
CA ASP A 109 -3.86 -14.77 -2.25
C ASP A 109 -4.27 -14.25 -3.64
N LYS A 110 -3.99 -15.05 -4.67
CA LYS A 110 -4.32 -14.78 -6.08
C LYS A 110 -5.61 -15.47 -6.54
N THR A 111 -6.25 -16.24 -5.66
CA THR A 111 -7.44 -17.03 -6.00
C THR A 111 -8.60 -16.14 -6.44
N ARG A 112 -9.36 -16.60 -7.43
CA ARG A 112 -10.57 -15.89 -7.90
C ARG A 112 -11.58 -15.81 -6.75
N GLY A 113 -11.98 -14.59 -6.36
CA GLY A 113 -12.88 -14.32 -5.23
C GLY A 113 -12.16 -13.81 -3.98
N ALA A 114 -10.84 -14.01 -3.85
CA ALA A 114 -10.10 -13.40 -2.75
C ALA A 114 -10.13 -11.87 -2.84
N VAL A 115 -10.12 -11.21 -1.68
CA VAL A 115 -9.89 -9.76 -1.56
C VAL A 115 -8.48 -9.59 -1.00
N SER A 116 -7.53 -9.31 -1.89
CA SER A 116 -6.10 -9.27 -1.56
C SER A 116 -5.34 -8.25 -2.40
N VAL A 117 -4.16 -7.86 -1.94
CA VAL A 117 -3.24 -6.97 -2.68
C VAL A 117 -2.79 -7.62 -3.99
N MET A 118 -2.45 -8.92 -3.95
CA MET A 118 -2.01 -9.65 -5.13
C MET A 118 -3.11 -9.71 -6.19
N ARG A 119 -4.35 -9.99 -5.78
CA ARG A 119 -5.47 -10.02 -6.72
C ARG A 119 -5.76 -8.65 -7.31
N LEU A 120 -5.70 -7.59 -6.50
CA LEU A 120 -5.84 -6.21 -6.98
C LEU A 120 -4.77 -5.90 -8.03
N LEU A 121 -3.50 -6.23 -7.75
CA LEU A 121 -2.38 -6.06 -8.67
C LEU A 121 -2.64 -6.76 -10.02
N LEU A 122 -3.02 -8.02 -9.99
CA LEU A 122 -3.29 -8.81 -11.21
C LEU A 122 -4.46 -8.26 -12.01
N ASP A 123 -5.55 -7.84 -11.34
CA ASP A 123 -6.72 -7.30 -12.03
C ASP A 123 -6.42 -5.93 -12.66
N VAL A 124 -5.72 -5.05 -11.96
CA VAL A 124 -5.28 -3.74 -12.48
C VAL A 124 -4.32 -3.92 -13.66
N GLU A 125 -3.33 -4.79 -13.56
CA GLU A 125 -2.40 -5.10 -14.65
C GLU A 125 -3.12 -5.62 -15.88
N SER A 126 -4.08 -6.54 -15.71
CA SER A 126 -4.87 -7.09 -16.81
C SER A 126 -5.71 -6.03 -17.53
N LYS A 127 -6.06 -4.95 -16.87
CA LYS A 127 -6.84 -3.83 -17.38
C LYS A 127 -5.98 -2.58 -17.66
N ARG A 128 -4.66 -2.73 -17.73
CA ARG A 128 -3.70 -1.64 -17.93
C ARG A 128 -4.03 -0.76 -19.14
N THR A 129 -4.51 -1.35 -20.24
CA THR A 129 -4.86 -0.63 -21.48
C THR A 129 -6.06 0.31 -21.33
N THR A 130 -6.85 0.17 -20.27
CA THR A 130 -7.95 1.08 -19.94
C THR A 130 -7.45 2.33 -19.21
N ILE A 131 -6.25 2.28 -18.63
CA ILE A 131 -5.64 3.38 -17.87
C ILE A 131 -4.70 4.15 -18.82
N THR A 132 -5.28 4.91 -19.76
CA THR A 132 -4.50 5.83 -20.61
C THR A 132 -4.18 7.12 -19.84
N ARG A 133 -3.23 7.91 -20.35
CA ARG A 133 -2.87 9.19 -19.76
C ARG A 133 -4.08 10.12 -19.61
N GLU A 134 -4.91 10.25 -20.64
CA GLU A 134 -6.08 11.12 -20.57
C GLU A 134 -7.07 10.66 -19.49
N VAL A 135 -7.33 9.35 -19.40
CA VAL A 135 -8.21 8.78 -18.38
C VAL A 135 -7.62 8.96 -16.98
N TYR A 136 -6.30 8.78 -16.83
CA TYR A 136 -5.59 8.96 -15.57
C TYR A 136 -5.61 10.41 -15.06
N VAL A 137 -5.39 11.38 -15.96
CA VAL A 137 -5.34 12.81 -15.63
C VAL A 137 -6.75 13.38 -15.49
N SER A 138 -7.61 13.15 -16.50
CA SER A 138 -8.90 13.87 -16.63
C SER A 138 -10.11 13.02 -16.27
N GLY A 139 -9.93 11.76 -15.94
CA GLY A 139 -11.04 10.84 -15.64
C GLY A 139 -11.89 11.21 -14.42
N PHE A 140 -11.38 12.10 -13.57
CA PHE A 140 -12.09 12.66 -12.41
C PHE A 140 -12.56 14.11 -12.62
N GLY A 141 -12.52 14.61 -13.87
CA GLY A 141 -13.01 15.94 -14.22
C GLY A 141 -11.95 17.03 -14.20
N LEU A 142 -10.65 16.69 -14.08
CA LEU A 142 -9.58 17.64 -14.25
C LEU A 142 -9.36 17.94 -15.75
N PRO A 143 -8.95 19.16 -16.14
CA PRO A 143 -8.56 19.44 -17.51
C PRO A 143 -7.29 18.68 -17.87
N TYR A 144 -7.19 18.24 -19.14
CA TYR A 144 -6.01 17.54 -19.62
C TYR A 144 -4.83 18.49 -19.82
N GLU A 145 -5.08 19.65 -20.48
CA GLU A 145 -4.04 20.65 -20.75
C GLU A 145 -4.13 21.82 -19.76
N PRO A 146 -3.21 21.89 -18.81
CA PRO A 146 -3.22 22.97 -17.85
C PRO A 146 -2.91 24.36 -18.44
N GLU A 147 -2.20 24.44 -19.55
CA GLU A 147 -1.71 25.72 -20.08
C GLU A 147 -2.75 26.53 -20.87
N SER A 148 -3.67 25.86 -21.57
CA SER A 148 -4.72 26.52 -22.35
C SER A 148 -5.65 27.40 -21.48
N TRP A 149 -5.78 27.08 -20.22
CA TRP A 149 -6.62 27.82 -19.28
C TRP A 149 -5.94 29.07 -18.69
N LYS A 150 -4.62 29.04 -18.48
CA LYS A 150 -3.86 30.21 -17.99
C LYS A 150 -3.98 31.41 -18.93
N SER A 151 -4.04 31.14 -20.24
CA SER A 151 -4.11 32.19 -21.25
C SER A 151 -5.47 32.86 -21.37
N THR A 152 -6.57 32.15 -21.03
CA THR A 152 -7.94 32.65 -21.27
C THR A 152 -8.51 33.44 -20.08
N LYS A 153 -8.10 33.18 -18.85
CA LYS A 153 -8.68 33.81 -17.65
C LYS A 153 -7.77 34.78 -16.89
N ALA A 154 -6.45 34.68 -17.07
CA ALA A 154 -5.50 35.55 -16.35
C ALA A 154 -5.54 37.02 -16.81
N ALA A 155 -6.15 37.33 -17.95
CA ALA A 155 -6.19 38.69 -18.50
C ALA A 155 -7.29 39.60 -17.90
N ASP A 156 -8.36 39.03 -17.31
CA ASP A 156 -9.57 39.81 -16.99
C ASP A 156 -10.05 39.74 -15.53
N THR A 157 -9.32 39.12 -14.60
CA THR A 157 -9.82 38.94 -13.22
C THR A 157 -9.10 39.86 -12.23
N PRO A 158 -9.82 40.75 -11.48
CA PRO A 158 -9.22 41.60 -10.46
C PRO A 158 -8.65 40.76 -9.29
N MET A 159 -7.50 41.23 -8.77
CA MET A 159 -6.71 40.56 -7.73
C MET A 159 -7.42 40.27 -6.39
N VAL A 160 -8.63 40.78 -6.20
CA VAL A 160 -9.45 40.59 -4.98
C VAL A 160 -10.28 39.27 -5.01
N ALA A 161 -10.45 38.65 -6.16
CA ALA A 161 -11.20 37.38 -6.32
C ALA A 161 -10.40 36.12 -5.95
N ILE A 162 -9.12 36.28 -5.62
CA ILE A 162 -8.12 35.20 -5.42
C ILE A 162 -8.43 34.27 -4.21
N TRP A 163 -9.28 34.69 -3.26
CA TRP A 163 -9.46 33.98 -1.99
C TRP A 163 -10.50 32.85 -1.99
N GLY A 164 -11.32 32.70 -3.03
CA GLY A 164 -12.39 31.70 -3.05
C GLY A 164 -12.26 30.70 -4.20
N LEU A 165 -12.66 31.12 -5.40
CA LEU A 165 -12.74 30.25 -6.58
C LEU A 165 -11.36 29.96 -7.19
N GLU A 166 -10.45 30.93 -7.20
CA GLU A 166 -9.11 30.77 -7.77
C GLU A 166 -8.21 29.84 -6.93
N ALA A 167 -8.37 29.82 -5.60
CA ALA A 167 -7.65 28.85 -4.77
C ALA A 167 -8.09 27.41 -5.04
N LEU A 168 -9.37 27.21 -5.40
CA LEU A 168 -9.89 25.92 -5.86
C LEU A 168 -9.34 25.59 -7.24
N GLU A 169 -9.33 26.54 -8.16
CA GLU A 169 -8.83 26.36 -9.52
C GLU A 169 -7.32 26.13 -9.53
N LEU A 170 -6.50 26.88 -8.79
CA LEU A 170 -5.08 26.62 -8.59
C LEU A 170 -4.81 25.22 -8.01
N ARG A 171 -5.67 24.72 -7.14
CA ARG A 171 -5.63 23.33 -6.65
C ARG A 171 -5.90 22.32 -7.76
N TYR A 172 -6.83 22.58 -8.66
CA TYR A 172 -7.10 21.73 -9.81
C TYR A 172 -5.91 21.66 -10.76
N TRP A 173 -5.28 22.79 -11.03
CA TRP A 173 -4.12 22.91 -11.91
C TRP A 173 -2.88 22.19 -11.37
N SER A 174 -2.52 22.45 -10.13
CA SER A 174 -1.41 21.75 -9.48
C SER A 174 -1.66 20.24 -9.44
N ASN A 175 -2.94 19.84 -9.41
CA ASN A 175 -3.33 18.44 -9.43
C ASN A 175 -3.18 17.81 -10.83
N SER A 176 -3.56 18.50 -11.90
CA SER A 176 -3.40 17.98 -13.27
C SER A 176 -1.91 17.85 -13.62
N ASP A 177 -1.09 18.90 -13.37
CA ASP A 177 0.35 18.85 -13.58
C ASP A 177 1.04 17.74 -12.77
N HIS A 178 0.64 17.59 -11.51
CA HIS A 178 1.14 16.50 -10.67
C HIS A 178 0.76 15.11 -11.23
N LEU A 179 -0.45 14.95 -11.76
CA LEU A 179 -0.86 13.69 -12.39
C LEU A 179 -0.08 13.42 -13.66
N HIS A 180 0.15 14.42 -14.50
CA HIS A 180 1.02 14.29 -15.66
C HIS A 180 2.43 13.85 -15.25
N LYS A 181 3.07 14.54 -14.31
CA LYS A 181 4.41 14.17 -13.81
C LYS A 181 4.47 12.77 -13.21
N THR A 182 3.41 12.35 -12.54
CA THR A 182 3.31 10.98 -12.02
C THR A 182 3.18 9.99 -13.17
N PHE A 183 2.32 10.28 -14.15
CA PHE A 183 2.13 9.41 -15.30
C PHE A 183 3.36 9.34 -16.20
N ASP A 184 4.12 10.43 -16.36
CA ASP A 184 5.41 10.44 -17.09
C ASP A 184 6.35 9.36 -16.53
N ARG A 185 6.44 9.28 -15.21
CA ARG A 185 7.25 8.25 -14.54
C ARG A 185 6.69 6.84 -14.76
N LEU A 186 5.36 6.68 -14.75
CA LEU A 186 4.72 5.37 -14.95
C LEU A 186 4.79 4.91 -16.41
N SER A 187 4.70 5.83 -17.36
CA SER A 187 4.78 5.56 -18.81
C SER A 187 6.19 5.65 -19.37
N ASN A 188 7.14 6.23 -18.61
CA ASN A 188 8.48 6.57 -19.07
C ASN A 188 8.47 7.47 -20.33
N THR A 189 7.64 8.49 -20.30
CA THR A 189 7.47 9.45 -21.38
C THR A 189 7.99 10.80 -20.90
N LYS A 190 8.70 11.53 -21.75
CA LYS A 190 9.12 12.89 -21.49
C LYS A 190 7.96 13.87 -21.66
N PRO A 191 7.99 15.05 -20.98
CA PRO A 191 6.90 16.02 -21.07
C PRO A 191 6.55 16.44 -22.52
N GLU A 192 7.54 16.58 -23.38
CA GLU A 192 7.42 16.97 -24.78
C GLU A 192 6.88 15.87 -25.71
N GLU A 193 6.91 14.61 -25.23
CA GLU A 193 6.48 13.42 -25.99
C GLU A 193 5.13 12.89 -25.53
N ARG A 194 4.44 13.60 -24.61
CA ARG A 194 3.17 13.15 -24.02
C ARG A 194 2.09 12.93 -25.08
N SER A 195 1.43 11.78 -24.99
CA SER A 195 0.23 11.47 -25.75
C SER A 195 -0.94 11.12 -24.84
N ARG A 196 -2.17 11.51 -25.22
CA ARG A 196 -3.40 11.13 -24.52
C ARG A 196 -3.54 9.61 -24.38
N THR A 197 -2.99 8.85 -25.33
CA THR A 197 -3.06 7.39 -25.40
C THR A 197 -1.90 6.67 -24.71
N ASP A 198 -0.94 7.38 -24.12
CA ASP A 198 0.14 6.75 -23.38
C ASP A 198 -0.37 5.75 -22.36
N LEU A 199 0.39 4.67 -22.15
CA LEU A 199 0.03 3.58 -21.23
C LEU A 199 1.09 3.43 -20.14
N ILE A 200 0.66 3.02 -18.96
CA ILE A 200 1.56 2.59 -17.89
C ILE A 200 2.43 1.44 -18.42
N GLN A 201 3.74 1.50 -18.23
CA GLN A 201 4.68 0.49 -18.67
C GLN A 201 4.47 -0.84 -17.94
N ARG A 202 4.58 -1.97 -18.63
CA ARG A 202 4.51 -3.31 -18.00
C ARG A 202 5.53 -3.50 -16.89
N ARG A 203 6.71 -2.91 -17.04
CA ARG A 203 7.78 -2.97 -16.04
C ARG A 203 7.38 -2.40 -14.67
N VAL A 204 6.42 -1.48 -14.60
CA VAL A 204 5.89 -0.97 -13.33
C VAL A 204 5.24 -2.12 -12.54
N PHE A 205 4.42 -2.92 -13.22
CA PHE A 205 3.78 -4.11 -12.62
C PHE A 205 4.80 -5.21 -12.31
N GLN A 206 5.74 -5.46 -13.23
CA GLN A 206 6.84 -6.41 -13.00
C GLN A 206 7.67 -6.05 -11.76
N LYS A 207 7.89 -4.76 -11.50
CA LYS A 207 8.58 -4.31 -10.29
C LYS A 207 7.78 -4.60 -9.03
N MET A 208 6.47 -4.36 -9.06
CA MET A 208 5.58 -4.72 -7.95
C MET A 208 5.54 -6.23 -7.71
N HIS A 209 5.48 -7.05 -8.77
CA HIS A 209 5.62 -8.49 -8.64
C HIS A 209 6.96 -8.90 -8.04
N ALA A 210 8.06 -8.28 -8.47
CA ALA A 210 9.39 -8.56 -7.92
C ALA A 210 9.49 -8.25 -6.41
N TRP A 211 8.82 -7.21 -5.90
CA TRP A 211 8.75 -6.96 -4.45
C TRP A 211 8.04 -8.09 -3.70
N LEU A 212 7.03 -8.71 -4.33
CA LEU A 212 6.27 -9.81 -3.74
C LEU A 212 6.90 -11.19 -4.00
N GLN A 213 8.06 -11.26 -4.66
CA GLN A 213 8.85 -12.48 -4.87
C GLN A 213 10.01 -12.53 -3.87
N SER A 214 9.74 -12.98 -2.65
CA SER A 214 10.74 -13.11 -1.61
C SER A 214 10.86 -14.58 -1.15
N PRO A 215 12.09 -15.10 -0.89
CA PRO A 215 12.25 -16.42 -0.28
C PRO A 215 11.51 -16.57 1.05
N ALA A 216 11.32 -15.47 1.79
CA ALA A 216 10.54 -15.47 3.01
C ALA A 216 9.09 -15.88 2.76
N ILE A 217 8.48 -15.47 1.63
CA ILE A 217 7.09 -15.85 1.30
C ILE A 217 6.96 -17.36 1.13
N ALA A 218 7.87 -17.99 0.39
CA ALA A 218 7.86 -19.45 0.23
C ALA A 218 8.00 -20.19 1.57
N LYS A 219 8.80 -19.64 2.49
CA LYS A 219 8.96 -20.17 3.85
C LYS A 219 7.66 -20.03 4.67
N LEU A 220 6.96 -18.89 4.55
CA LEU A 220 5.67 -18.68 5.21
C LEU A 220 4.59 -19.60 4.62
N GLU A 221 4.60 -19.84 3.31
CA GLU A 221 3.70 -20.79 2.65
C GLU A 221 3.94 -22.22 3.13
N ALA A 222 5.18 -22.65 3.24
CA ALA A 222 5.53 -23.95 3.82
C ALA A 222 5.02 -24.08 5.25
N LEU A 223 5.27 -23.07 6.11
CA LEU A 223 4.78 -23.07 7.49
C LEU A 223 3.26 -23.15 7.57
N ARG A 224 2.53 -22.39 6.73
CA ARG A 224 1.07 -22.51 6.66
C ARG A 224 0.63 -23.92 6.29
N ASN A 225 1.20 -24.49 5.25
CA ASN A 225 0.76 -25.77 4.72
C ASN A 225 1.08 -26.93 5.66
N GLU A 226 2.24 -26.90 6.32
CA GLU A 226 2.72 -27.98 7.15
C GLU A 226 2.20 -27.93 8.60
N PHE A 227 1.88 -26.72 9.10
CA PHE A 227 1.52 -26.54 10.51
C PHE A 227 0.16 -25.89 10.76
N LEU A 228 -0.24 -24.91 9.95
CA LEU A 228 -1.43 -24.11 10.26
C LEU A 228 -2.69 -24.61 9.58
N ALA A 229 -2.59 -25.15 8.36
CA ALA A 229 -3.73 -25.58 7.57
C ALA A 229 -3.95 -27.10 7.64
N HIS A 230 -2.90 -27.88 7.86
CA HIS A 230 -2.97 -29.35 7.90
C HIS A 230 -2.14 -29.87 9.07
N ALA A 231 -2.70 -30.80 9.84
CA ALA A 231 -1.94 -31.62 10.77
C ALA A 231 -1.19 -32.70 9.96
N GLY A 232 -0.15 -32.28 9.23
CA GLY A 232 0.68 -33.21 8.46
C GLY A 232 1.34 -34.26 9.34
N ASP A 233 1.62 -35.44 8.79
CA ASP A 233 2.35 -36.49 9.48
C ASP A 233 3.72 -35.93 9.94
N VAL A 234 4.13 -36.32 11.16
CA VAL A 234 5.38 -35.89 11.79
C VAL A 234 6.59 -36.28 10.93
N VAL A 235 6.50 -37.36 10.16
CA VAL A 235 7.56 -37.84 9.26
C VAL A 235 7.65 -37.01 7.98
N GLU A 236 6.51 -36.48 7.50
CA GLU A 236 6.44 -35.68 6.28
C GLU A 236 6.69 -34.16 6.55
N ARG A 237 6.63 -33.72 7.80
CA ARG A 237 6.91 -32.31 8.19
C ARG A 237 8.37 -31.99 7.93
N LYS A 238 8.69 -31.62 6.72
CA LYS A 238 10.02 -31.14 6.33
C LYS A 238 10.33 -29.82 7.06
N ALA A 239 11.04 -29.89 8.19
CA ALA A 239 11.78 -28.77 8.79
C ALA A 239 11.07 -27.39 8.93
N ALA A 240 9.80 -27.23 8.59
CA ALA A 240 9.04 -26.02 8.84
C ALA A 240 8.66 -25.98 10.33
N ARG A 241 9.37 -25.18 11.12
CA ARG A 241 9.07 -24.94 12.55
C ARG A 241 8.81 -23.47 12.76
N PHE A 242 7.90 -23.13 13.70
CA PHE A 242 7.66 -21.73 14.09
C PHE A 242 8.95 -21.01 14.50
N GLU A 243 9.88 -21.74 15.14
CA GLU A 243 11.19 -21.23 15.55
C GLU A 243 12.09 -20.82 14.38
N ASN A 244 11.79 -21.29 13.17
CA ASN A 244 12.57 -20.97 11.98
C ASN A 244 12.10 -19.67 11.28
N VAL A 245 10.97 -19.07 11.69
CA VAL A 245 10.49 -17.80 11.12
C VAL A 245 11.03 -16.65 11.95
N LEU A 246 11.91 -15.87 11.34
CA LEU A 246 12.47 -14.68 11.97
C LEU A 246 11.51 -13.49 11.85
N LEU A 247 11.44 -12.65 12.87
CA LEU A 247 10.65 -11.41 12.84
C LEU A 247 11.05 -10.52 11.65
N GLN A 248 12.32 -10.51 11.27
CA GLN A 248 12.83 -9.78 10.10
C GLN A 248 12.26 -10.30 8.78
N GLU A 249 11.94 -11.59 8.67
CA GLU A 249 11.29 -12.15 7.48
C GLU A 249 9.85 -11.69 7.39
N ILE A 250 9.12 -11.64 8.52
CA ILE A 250 7.78 -11.06 8.61
C ILE A 250 7.81 -9.59 8.20
N ASP A 251 8.76 -8.79 8.73
CA ASP A 251 8.94 -7.37 8.36
C ASP A 251 9.20 -7.20 6.87
N GLY A 252 10.04 -8.04 6.30
CA GLY A 252 10.35 -8.01 4.87
C GLY A 252 9.11 -8.22 4.00
N VAL A 253 8.26 -9.19 4.35
CA VAL A 253 7.01 -9.47 3.63
C VAL A 253 5.97 -8.38 3.86
N GLN A 254 5.79 -7.91 5.10
CA GLN A 254 4.91 -6.77 5.42
C GLN A 254 5.29 -5.55 4.58
N LYS A 255 6.57 -5.17 4.58
CA LYS A 255 7.09 -4.04 3.81
C LYS A 255 6.84 -4.19 2.32
N ALA A 256 7.03 -5.38 1.76
CA ALA A 256 6.77 -5.65 0.35
C ALA A 256 5.28 -5.47 -0.01
N ILE A 257 4.38 -5.98 0.83
CA ILE A 257 2.93 -5.85 0.66
C ILE A 257 2.51 -4.38 0.75
N VAL A 258 2.94 -3.66 1.79
CA VAL A 258 2.62 -2.24 2.00
C VAL A 258 3.13 -1.38 0.84
N ARG A 259 4.36 -1.62 0.37
CA ARG A 259 4.90 -0.87 -0.79
C ARG A 259 4.11 -1.15 -2.07
N THR A 260 3.73 -2.40 -2.31
CA THR A 260 2.91 -2.78 -3.47
C THR A 260 1.52 -2.15 -3.40
N GLU A 261 0.89 -2.25 -2.24
CA GLU A 261 -0.40 -1.63 -1.98
C GLU A 261 -0.36 -0.12 -2.26
N ARG A 262 0.64 0.59 -1.70
CA ARG A 262 0.80 2.02 -1.88
C ARG A 262 1.10 2.41 -3.33
N ALA A 263 1.92 1.63 -4.02
CA ALA A 263 2.18 1.83 -5.44
C ALA A 263 0.91 1.71 -6.29
N LEU A 264 0.07 0.72 -6.01
CA LEU A 264 -1.20 0.54 -6.69
C LEU A 264 -2.17 1.68 -6.40
N THR A 265 -2.41 1.98 -5.12
CA THR A 265 -3.47 2.89 -4.72
C THR A 265 -3.13 4.36 -5.00
N ASP A 266 -1.93 4.80 -4.65
CA ASP A 266 -1.56 6.21 -4.77
C ASP A 266 -0.99 6.54 -6.14
N CYS A 267 -0.14 5.64 -6.71
CA CYS A 267 0.52 5.94 -7.97
C CYS A 267 -0.29 5.50 -9.18
N VAL A 268 -0.91 4.32 -9.17
CA VAL A 268 -1.66 3.79 -10.33
C VAL A 268 -3.13 4.19 -10.31
N LEU A 269 -3.80 4.09 -9.17
CA LEU A 269 -5.24 4.34 -9.04
C LEU A 269 -5.58 5.76 -8.55
N THR A 270 -4.57 6.57 -8.24
CA THR A 270 -4.72 7.98 -7.82
C THR A 270 -5.69 8.17 -6.65
N ARG A 271 -5.73 7.23 -5.70
CA ARG A 271 -6.68 7.29 -4.59
C ARG A 271 -6.48 8.54 -3.70
N ARG A 272 -5.26 9.07 -3.60
CA ARG A 272 -4.87 10.34 -2.95
C ARG A 272 -5.41 10.59 -1.53
N ILE A 273 -5.61 9.57 -0.77
CA ILE A 273 -5.90 9.73 0.66
C ILE A 273 -4.60 9.41 1.39
N ALA A 274 -3.93 10.44 1.89
CA ALA A 274 -2.80 10.25 2.80
C ALA A 274 -3.33 9.55 4.05
N ARG A 275 -3.04 8.26 4.19
CA ARG A 275 -3.37 7.49 5.38
C ARG A 275 -2.11 6.84 5.90
N GLU A 276 -2.00 6.82 7.21
CA GLU A 276 -1.01 6.02 7.88
C GLU A 276 -1.32 4.54 7.68
N VAL A 277 -0.29 3.74 7.52
CA VAL A 277 -0.40 2.27 7.41
C VAL A 277 -0.78 1.67 8.76
N VAL A 278 -0.34 2.33 9.82
CA VAL A 278 -0.58 1.92 11.20
C VAL A 278 -1.73 2.72 11.76
N PRO A 279 -2.80 2.08 12.26
CA PRO A 279 -3.87 2.79 12.93
C PRO A 279 -3.37 3.39 14.25
N MET A 280 -4.00 4.50 14.70
CA MET A 280 -3.73 5.04 16.02
C MET A 280 -4.13 4.03 17.09
N PRO A 281 -3.30 3.85 18.14
CA PRO A 281 -3.65 2.97 19.24
C PRO A 281 -4.85 3.54 20.01
N PRO A 282 -5.81 2.71 20.40
CA PRO A 282 -6.87 3.13 21.31
C PRO A 282 -6.29 3.63 22.63
N LEU A 283 -6.91 4.66 23.22
CA LEU A 283 -6.56 5.13 24.55
C LEU A 283 -6.66 3.98 25.55
N GLY A 284 -5.66 3.81 26.39
CA GLY A 284 -5.61 2.76 27.39
C GLY A 284 -5.36 1.35 26.84
N LEU A 285 -4.93 1.20 25.58
CA LEU A 285 -4.63 -0.10 24.96
C LEU A 285 -3.78 -1.01 25.84
N PHE A 286 -2.79 -0.47 26.54
CA PHE A 286 -1.86 -1.21 27.38
C PHE A 286 -2.19 -1.18 28.87
N ALA A 287 -3.22 -0.43 29.31
CA ALA A 287 -3.55 -0.27 30.73
C ALA A 287 -3.87 -1.61 31.45
N GLY A 288 -4.57 -2.52 30.75
CA GLY A 288 -4.89 -3.85 31.29
C GLY A 288 -3.72 -4.83 31.33
N LEU A 289 -2.59 -4.51 30.66
CA LEU A 289 -1.42 -5.38 30.59
C LEU A 289 -0.37 -5.06 31.65
N VAL A 290 -0.55 -3.96 32.40
CA VAL A 290 0.45 -3.45 33.35
C VAL A 290 0.64 -4.38 34.55
N GLN A 291 -0.41 -5.00 35.06
CA GLN A 291 -0.33 -5.78 36.31
C GLN A 291 0.29 -7.18 36.18
N PRO A 292 -0.08 -8.03 35.20
CA PRO A 292 0.52 -9.37 35.14
C PRO A 292 1.87 -9.42 34.39
N TYR A 293 2.22 -8.39 33.60
CA TYR A 293 3.37 -8.46 32.66
C TYR A 293 4.41 -7.37 32.86
N THR A 294 4.07 -6.24 33.47
CA THR A 294 4.96 -5.08 33.58
C THR A 294 4.57 -4.19 34.76
N THR A 295 5.33 -3.15 35.01
CA THR A 295 5.03 -2.13 36.02
C THR A 295 4.42 -0.89 35.33
N SER A 296 3.71 -0.03 36.10
CA SER A 296 3.14 1.22 35.59
C SER A 296 4.14 2.12 34.85
N LYS A 297 5.42 2.08 35.24
CA LYS A 297 6.51 2.78 34.55
C LYS A 297 6.76 2.28 33.12
N ASN A 298 6.31 1.07 32.80
CA ASN A 298 6.55 0.46 31.48
C ASN A 298 5.41 0.72 30.51
N GLU A 299 4.25 1.19 30.92
CA GLU A 299 3.14 1.56 30.02
C GLU A 299 3.58 2.68 29.06
N GLU A 300 4.21 3.72 29.56
CA GLU A 300 4.78 4.79 28.74
C GLU A 300 5.87 4.28 27.79
N ALA A 301 6.67 3.29 28.24
CA ALA A 301 7.66 2.65 27.36
C ALA A 301 7.02 1.83 26.24
N MET A 302 5.84 1.22 26.47
CA MET A 302 5.08 0.53 25.43
C MET A 302 4.53 1.50 24.38
N TYR A 303 3.99 2.64 24.78
CA TYR A 303 3.56 3.69 23.85
C TYR A 303 4.73 4.26 23.07
N ARG A 304 5.86 4.56 23.69
CA ARG A 304 7.08 5.00 22.98
C ARG A 304 7.59 3.95 21.98
N SER A 305 7.51 2.67 22.32
CA SER A 305 7.84 1.58 21.41
C SER A 305 6.87 1.53 20.23
N TRP A 306 5.56 1.70 20.51
CA TRP A 306 4.54 1.79 19.48
C TRP A 306 4.83 2.94 18.50
N ASP A 307 5.06 4.14 19.02
CA ASP A 307 5.30 5.34 18.20
C ASP A 307 6.53 5.15 17.31
N GLY A 308 7.61 4.57 17.84
CA GLY A 308 8.82 4.26 17.08
C GLY A 308 8.56 3.26 15.96
N LEU A 309 7.87 2.16 16.26
CA LEU A 309 7.51 1.13 15.28
C LEU A 309 6.51 1.67 14.25
N ALA A 310 5.54 2.47 14.68
CA ALA A 310 4.57 3.10 13.79
C ALA A 310 5.26 4.06 12.81
N ALA A 311 6.18 4.90 13.29
CA ALA A 311 6.96 5.81 12.46
C ALA A 311 7.81 5.05 11.42
N GLU A 312 8.44 3.94 11.81
CA GLU A 312 9.19 3.07 10.90
C GLU A 312 8.27 2.52 9.80
N ARG A 313 7.14 1.92 10.16
CA ARG A 313 6.23 1.28 9.20
C ARG A 313 5.55 2.28 8.27
N ASN A 314 5.14 3.42 8.80
CA ASN A 314 4.64 4.54 7.98
C ASN A 314 5.74 5.06 7.02
N GLY A 315 7.00 4.95 7.41
CA GLY A 315 8.16 5.26 6.57
C GLY A 315 8.32 4.31 5.36
N TRP A 316 7.80 3.09 5.40
CA TRP A 316 7.91 2.12 4.29
C TRP A 316 7.24 2.57 3.00
N THR A 317 6.30 3.48 3.09
CA THR A 317 5.59 4.06 1.94
C THR A 317 6.31 5.24 1.30
N ARG A 318 7.34 5.79 1.96
CA ARG A 318 8.10 6.95 1.45
C ARG A 318 8.88 6.56 0.19
N GLY A 319 8.85 7.44 -0.80
CA GLY A 319 9.61 7.27 -2.03
C GLY A 319 9.18 6.08 -2.90
N VAL A 320 8.00 5.51 -2.69
CA VAL A 320 7.51 4.34 -3.46
C VAL A 320 7.50 4.65 -4.95
N LEU A 321 6.99 5.81 -5.37
CA LEU A 321 6.99 6.22 -6.77
C LEU A 321 8.42 6.36 -7.32
N GLY A 322 9.34 6.97 -6.56
CA GLY A 322 10.76 7.03 -6.90
C GLY A 322 11.33 5.64 -7.11
N SER A 323 11.15 4.73 -6.15
CA SER A 323 11.68 3.36 -6.24
C SER A 323 11.05 2.50 -7.34
N LEU A 324 9.83 2.82 -7.80
CA LEU A 324 9.26 2.21 -9.00
C LEU A 324 10.00 2.63 -10.27
N CYS A 325 10.53 3.85 -10.28
CA CYS A 325 11.06 4.53 -11.46
C CYS A 325 12.59 4.53 -11.53
N ASP A 326 13.32 4.59 -10.38
CA ASP A 326 14.80 4.70 -10.35
C ASP A 326 15.52 3.48 -10.94
N ALA A 327 14.92 2.30 -10.88
CA ALA A 327 15.44 1.12 -11.58
C ALA A 327 15.36 1.24 -13.12
N MET A 328 14.73 2.30 -13.63
CA MET A 328 14.59 2.57 -15.04
C MET A 328 15.79 3.36 -15.59
N LEU A 329 16.35 4.28 -14.80
CA LEU A 329 17.49 5.12 -15.20
C LEU A 329 18.82 4.35 -15.23
N HIS A 330 19.02 3.39 -14.33
CA HIS A 330 20.28 2.63 -14.27
C HIS A 330 20.48 1.59 -15.37
N ARG A 331 19.43 1.08 -16.02
CA ARG A 331 19.59 0.13 -17.14
C ARG A 331 19.91 0.80 -18.48
N ASP A 332 19.42 2.00 -18.68
CA ASP A 332 19.70 2.73 -19.91
C ASP A 332 21.15 3.29 -19.93
N LEU A 333 21.73 3.58 -18.74
CA LEU A 333 23.14 3.95 -18.61
C LEU A 333 24.11 2.76 -18.85
N VAL A 334 23.75 1.56 -18.41
CA VAL A 334 24.58 0.35 -18.63
C VAL A 334 24.48 -0.17 -20.07
N ALA A 335 23.34 0.05 -20.74
CA ALA A 335 23.15 -0.34 -22.15
C ALA A 335 23.91 0.57 -23.13
N THR A 336 24.13 1.83 -22.79
CA THR A 336 24.90 2.79 -23.61
C THR A 336 26.42 2.65 -23.43
N GLU A 337 26.91 2.16 -22.30
CA GLU A 337 28.36 1.92 -22.10
C GLU A 337 28.84 0.59 -22.71
N GLY A 338 27.96 -0.37 -22.99
CA GLY A 338 28.30 -1.66 -23.58
C GLY A 338 28.47 -1.65 -25.13
N SER A 339 28.06 -0.57 -25.81
CA SER A 339 28.07 -0.50 -27.27
C SER A 339 29.33 0.17 -27.90
N CYS A 340 30.22 0.71 -27.06
CA CYS A 340 31.43 1.41 -27.57
C CYS A 340 32.75 0.61 -27.46
N ALA A 341 32.72 -0.69 -27.13
CA ALA A 341 33.95 -1.45 -26.88
C ALA A 341 34.27 -2.58 -27.87
N ASN A 342 33.65 -2.61 -29.04
CA ASN A 342 34.05 -3.57 -30.11
C ASN A 342 34.11 -2.93 -31.48
N ASP A 343 35.07 -2.02 -31.65
CA ASP A 343 35.64 -1.68 -32.97
C ASP A 343 37.08 -1.19 -32.79
N LYS A 344 37.99 -2.12 -32.66
CA LYS A 344 39.41 -1.99 -33.08
C LYS A 344 40.01 -3.36 -33.27
#